data_4c4f141b4d1d49169e52c6835bbbb5d2
#
_entry.id   4c4f141b4d1d49169e52c6835bbbb5d2
#
_cell.length_a   1.000
_cell.length_b   1.000
_cell.length_c   1.000
_cell.angle_alpha   90.00
_cell.angle_beta   90.00
_cell.angle_gamma   90.00
#
_symmetry.space_group_name_H-M   'P 1'
#
loop_
_entity.id
_entity.type
_entity.pdbx_description
1 polymer ?
#
loop_
_entity_poly.entity_id
_entity_poly.type
_entity_poly.pdbx_seq_one_letter_code
_entity_poly.pdbx_strand_id
1 'polypeptide(L)'
;MKPTNARLTWIISFLAALMLPVGSHAQDTRRFKLIPLEEMTPAQRELADSIRSGPRANVAGSAATAGTTPGSPFSVFLRSPEVGEHLQRVGSYIRFKSSLGFKLNELAILITARHWNAQYEWFAHHRLALQAGLDPEIAKAIAQGVRPQNMPSDEAIIYDFCTELHQQKAVSDPTYQAALQRFGEQGLMDLIAVNGYYSLVAMVLNVDRTPIPDGGAPPLAPLK
;
A
#
# COMPACT_ATOMS: atom_id res chain seq x y z
N MET A 1 41.82 -7.45 80.92
CA MET A 1 40.57 -7.87 80.27
C MET A 1 40.38 -7.03 79.00
N LYS A 2 40.55 -7.64 77.84
CA LYS A 2 40.36 -6.97 76.53
C LYS A 2 39.00 -7.43 75.95
N PRO A 3 38.15 -6.56 75.37
CA PRO A 3 36.93 -6.98 74.70
C PRO A 3 37.25 -7.43 73.30
N THR A 4 36.70 -8.55 72.91
CA THR A 4 36.71 -9.14 71.56
C THR A 4 35.66 -8.44 70.61
N ASN A 5 36.16 -7.83 69.56
CA ASN A 5 35.31 -7.27 68.49
C ASN A 5 34.85 -8.38 67.55
N ALA A 6 33.57 -8.70 67.59
CA ALA A 6 32.93 -9.52 66.55
C ALA A 6 32.59 -8.66 65.32
N ARG A 7 33.23 -8.94 64.19
CA ARG A 7 32.89 -8.34 62.90
C ARG A 7 31.72 -9.10 62.28
N LEU A 8 30.56 -8.43 62.12
CA LEU A 8 29.40 -8.93 61.46
C LEU A 8 29.57 -8.68 59.94
N THR A 9 29.78 -9.74 59.18
CA THR A 9 29.92 -9.68 57.71
C THR A 9 28.53 -9.79 57.08
N TRP A 10 28.04 -8.69 56.45
CA TRP A 10 26.82 -8.68 55.68
C TRP A 10 27.11 -9.24 54.29
N ILE A 11 26.50 -10.39 53.94
CA ILE A 11 26.50 -10.96 52.60
C ILE A 11 25.33 -10.31 51.85
N ILE A 12 25.66 -9.38 50.96
CA ILE A 12 24.69 -8.79 50.03
C ILE A 12 24.58 -9.75 48.86
N SER A 13 23.49 -10.54 48.81
CA SER A 13 23.14 -11.36 47.65
C SER A 13 22.59 -10.45 46.56
N PHE A 14 23.36 -10.23 45.48
CA PHE A 14 22.88 -9.58 44.26
C PHE A 14 22.03 -10.57 43.47
N LEU A 15 20.72 -10.42 43.52
CA LEU A 15 19.80 -11.11 42.62
C LEU A 15 19.86 -10.38 41.25
N ALA A 16 20.65 -10.91 40.32
CA ALA A 16 20.65 -10.45 38.93
C ALA A 16 19.33 -10.90 38.28
N ALA A 17 18.35 -9.99 38.18
CA ALA A 17 17.17 -10.22 37.39
C ALA A 17 17.56 -10.25 35.91
N LEU A 18 17.55 -11.44 35.29
CA LEU A 18 17.66 -11.60 33.84
C LEU A 18 16.39 -10.97 33.20
N MET A 19 16.50 -9.73 32.75
CA MET A 19 15.51 -9.16 31.84
C MET A 19 15.70 -9.81 30.46
N LEU A 20 14.89 -10.82 30.16
CA LEU A 20 14.73 -11.30 28.81
C LEU A 20 14.12 -10.16 27.98
N PRO A 21 14.66 -9.85 26.77
CA PRO A 21 14.02 -8.89 25.91
C PRO A 21 12.65 -9.47 25.50
N VAL A 22 11.58 -8.84 25.96
CA VAL A 22 10.23 -9.08 25.43
C VAL A 22 10.26 -8.55 23.99
N GLY A 23 10.49 -9.44 23.05
CA GLY A 23 10.36 -9.13 21.64
C GLY A 23 8.94 -8.64 21.42
N SER A 24 8.78 -7.33 21.20
CA SER A 24 7.52 -6.73 20.78
C SER A 24 7.17 -7.27 19.39
N HIS A 25 6.48 -8.39 19.33
CA HIS A 25 5.83 -8.82 18.12
C HIS A 25 4.73 -7.79 17.87
N ALA A 26 4.90 -6.96 16.84
CA ALA A 26 3.84 -6.05 16.41
C ALA A 26 2.56 -6.87 16.23
N GLN A 27 1.54 -6.56 17.03
CA GLN A 27 0.29 -7.29 17.01
C GLN A 27 -0.35 -7.12 15.63
N ASP A 28 -0.68 -8.22 14.95
CA ASP A 28 -1.37 -8.17 13.68
C ASP A 28 -2.74 -7.50 13.84
N THR A 29 -2.84 -6.27 13.37
CA THR A 29 -4.02 -5.41 13.50
C THR A 29 -5.10 -5.69 12.45
N ARG A 30 -4.84 -6.60 11.50
CA ARG A 30 -5.77 -6.92 10.42
C ARG A 30 -7.13 -7.43 10.95
N ARG A 31 -8.19 -6.94 10.32
CA ARG A 31 -9.55 -7.42 10.57
C ARG A 31 -9.84 -8.73 9.85
N PHE A 32 -9.28 -8.89 8.64
CA PHE A 32 -9.37 -10.14 7.87
C PHE A 32 -8.09 -10.96 8.10
N LYS A 33 -8.17 -11.95 8.95
CA LYS A 33 -7.05 -12.85 9.20
C LYS A 33 -6.64 -13.58 7.91
N LEU A 34 -5.37 -13.82 7.71
CA LEU A 34 -4.90 -14.61 6.57
C LEU A 34 -5.53 -16.00 6.61
N ILE A 35 -5.96 -16.51 5.46
CA ILE A 35 -6.45 -17.88 5.33
C ILE A 35 -5.24 -18.76 5.01
N PRO A 36 -4.86 -19.72 5.87
CA PRO A 36 -3.83 -20.69 5.54
C PRO A 36 -4.17 -21.44 4.24
N LEU A 37 -3.15 -21.83 3.48
CA LEU A 37 -3.36 -22.52 2.20
C LEU A 37 -4.19 -23.80 2.35
N GLU A 38 -3.97 -24.55 3.43
CA GLU A 38 -4.68 -25.78 3.78
C GLU A 38 -6.16 -25.56 4.12
N GLU A 39 -6.52 -24.38 4.60
CA GLU A 39 -7.89 -24.02 4.98
C GLU A 39 -8.71 -23.39 3.84
N MET A 40 -8.06 -23.11 2.69
CA MET A 40 -8.75 -22.49 1.55
C MET A 40 -9.77 -23.43 0.92
N THR A 41 -10.96 -22.90 0.62
CA THR A 41 -11.91 -23.60 -0.26
C THR A 41 -11.35 -23.74 -1.68
N PRO A 42 -11.92 -24.63 -2.52
CA PRO A 42 -11.48 -24.74 -3.92
C PRO A 42 -11.48 -23.43 -4.68
N ALA A 43 -12.54 -22.62 -4.56
CA ALA A 43 -12.64 -21.32 -5.22
C ALA A 43 -11.59 -20.31 -4.72
N GLN A 44 -11.26 -20.33 -3.43
CA GLN A 44 -10.20 -19.48 -2.87
C GLN A 44 -8.81 -19.90 -3.37
N ARG A 45 -8.57 -21.20 -3.52
CA ARG A 45 -7.31 -21.72 -4.10
C ARG A 45 -7.17 -21.28 -5.55
N GLU A 46 -8.22 -21.44 -6.35
CA GLU A 46 -8.22 -21.03 -7.75
C GLU A 46 -7.89 -19.55 -7.90
N LEU A 47 -8.54 -18.68 -7.12
CA LEU A 47 -8.21 -17.25 -7.10
C LEU A 47 -6.76 -17.00 -6.65
N ALA A 48 -6.29 -17.65 -5.59
CA ALA A 48 -4.93 -17.49 -5.10
C ALA A 48 -3.91 -17.92 -6.15
N ASP A 49 -4.16 -19.01 -6.89
CA ASP A 49 -3.31 -19.48 -7.96
C ASP A 49 -3.32 -18.53 -9.17
N SER A 50 -4.49 -18.00 -9.54
CA SER A 50 -4.64 -16.98 -10.58
C SER A 50 -3.81 -15.72 -10.27
N ILE A 51 -3.83 -15.25 -9.03
CA ILE A 51 -3.05 -14.09 -8.58
C ILE A 51 -1.54 -14.40 -8.62
N ARG A 52 -1.12 -15.56 -8.14
CA ARG A 52 0.30 -15.95 -8.02
C ARG A 52 0.95 -16.32 -9.35
N SER A 53 0.18 -16.81 -10.32
CA SER A 53 0.68 -17.13 -11.67
C SER A 53 0.70 -15.93 -12.62
N GLY A 54 0.11 -14.81 -12.22
CA GLY A 54 0.04 -13.61 -13.02
C GLY A 54 1.33 -12.76 -12.99
N PRO A 55 1.37 -11.66 -13.75
CA PRO A 55 2.56 -10.81 -13.88
C PRO A 55 3.02 -10.17 -12.55
N ARG A 56 2.15 -10.12 -11.53
CA ARG A 56 2.48 -9.63 -10.19
C ARG A 56 3.50 -10.49 -9.46
N ALA A 57 3.56 -11.79 -9.75
CA ALA A 57 4.52 -12.71 -9.13
C ALA A 57 5.98 -12.30 -9.35
N ASN A 58 6.24 -11.59 -10.45
CA ASN A 58 7.58 -11.13 -10.83
C ASN A 58 7.94 -9.73 -10.28
N VAL A 59 7.04 -9.10 -9.51
CA VAL A 59 7.29 -7.79 -8.90
C VAL A 59 7.95 -7.99 -7.54
N ALA A 60 9.16 -7.49 -7.36
CA ALA A 60 9.89 -7.57 -6.09
C ALA A 60 9.07 -6.98 -4.94
N GLY A 61 8.96 -7.70 -3.83
CA GLY A 61 8.14 -7.31 -2.68
C GLY A 61 6.62 -7.38 -2.93
N SER A 62 6.21 -8.14 -3.97
CA SER A 62 4.78 -8.36 -4.24
C SER A 62 4.11 -9.15 -3.12
N ALA A 63 2.87 -8.73 -2.81
CA ALA A 63 1.97 -9.52 -1.95
C ALA A 63 1.47 -10.82 -2.61
N ALA A 64 1.89 -11.12 -3.84
CA ALA A 64 1.49 -12.28 -4.65
C ALA A 64 2.63 -13.30 -4.79
N THR A 65 3.42 -13.53 -3.74
CA THR A 65 4.55 -14.47 -3.78
C THR A 65 4.07 -15.92 -3.94
N ALA A 66 4.73 -16.66 -4.84
CA ALA A 66 4.41 -18.06 -5.07
C ALA A 66 4.59 -18.91 -3.80
N GLY A 67 3.70 -19.90 -3.62
CA GLY A 67 3.77 -20.85 -2.49
C GLY A 67 3.31 -20.31 -1.14
N THR A 68 2.84 -19.07 -1.07
CA THR A 68 2.33 -18.45 0.16
C THR A 68 0.88 -18.01 0.02
N THR A 69 0.20 -17.77 1.15
CA THR A 69 -1.08 -17.05 1.12
C THR A 69 -0.86 -15.65 0.56
N PRO A 70 -1.62 -15.22 -0.46
CA PRO A 70 -1.52 -13.85 -0.96
C PRO A 70 -1.73 -12.83 0.15
N GLY A 71 -0.85 -11.82 0.24
CA GLY A 71 -1.00 -10.70 1.16
C GLY A 71 -2.09 -9.72 0.72
N SER A 72 -2.37 -8.69 1.54
CA SER A 72 -3.36 -7.66 1.20
C SER A 72 -2.94 -6.86 -0.04
N PRO A 73 -3.89 -6.43 -0.88
CA PRO A 73 -5.36 -6.55 -0.73
C PRO A 73 -5.91 -7.95 -1.11
N PHE A 74 -5.11 -8.82 -1.69
CA PHE A 74 -5.56 -10.10 -2.24
C PHE A 74 -6.10 -11.05 -1.18
N SER A 75 -5.52 -11.05 0.03
CA SER A 75 -6.04 -11.83 1.16
C SER A 75 -7.49 -11.49 1.49
N VAL A 76 -7.89 -10.23 1.29
CA VAL A 76 -9.29 -9.81 1.47
C VAL A 76 -10.15 -10.24 0.29
N PHE A 77 -9.62 -10.20 -0.94
CA PHE A 77 -10.34 -10.68 -2.13
C PHE A 77 -10.72 -12.17 -2.04
N LEU A 78 -9.93 -12.98 -1.33
CA LEU A 78 -10.26 -14.39 -1.08
C LEU A 78 -11.58 -14.58 -0.30
N ARG A 79 -12.12 -13.54 0.35
CA ARG A 79 -13.41 -13.62 1.07
C ARG A 79 -14.61 -13.64 0.13
N SER A 80 -14.43 -13.18 -1.11
CA SER A 80 -15.42 -13.24 -2.18
C SER A 80 -14.69 -13.58 -3.49
N PRO A 81 -14.40 -14.88 -3.73
CA PRO A 81 -13.51 -15.29 -4.81
C PRO A 81 -13.97 -14.84 -6.20
N GLU A 82 -15.26 -14.85 -6.49
CA GLU A 82 -15.82 -14.38 -7.77
C GLU A 82 -15.54 -12.89 -7.99
N VAL A 83 -15.87 -12.05 -7.02
CA VAL A 83 -15.55 -10.60 -7.07
C VAL A 83 -14.03 -10.39 -7.11
N GLY A 84 -13.29 -11.15 -6.31
CA GLY A 84 -11.83 -11.10 -6.25
C GLY A 84 -11.17 -11.39 -7.59
N GLU A 85 -11.69 -12.35 -8.36
CA GLU A 85 -11.18 -12.69 -9.69
C GLU A 85 -11.39 -11.53 -10.67
N HIS A 86 -12.55 -10.91 -10.69
CA HIS A 86 -12.79 -9.72 -11.53
C HIS A 86 -11.85 -8.57 -11.14
N LEU A 87 -11.73 -8.29 -9.86
CA LEU A 87 -10.88 -7.21 -9.35
C LEU A 87 -9.39 -7.44 -9.65
N GLN A 88 -8.89 -8.66 -9.45
CA GLN A 88 -7.50 -8.96 -9.76
C GLN A 88 -7.19 -8.83 -11.26
N ARG A 89 -8.13 -9.17 -12.15
CA ARG A 89 -7.99 -8.98 -13.61
C ARG A 89 -7.94 -7.51 -13.98
N VAL A 90 -8.87 -6.69 -13.47
CA VAL A 90 -8.86 -5.23 -13.66
C VAL A 90 -7.53 -4.64 -13.19
N GLY A 91 -7.12 -4.95 -11.96
CA GLY A 91 -5.85 -4.46 -11.42
C GLY A 91 -4.62 -4.95 -12.19
N SER A 92 -4.67 -6.15 -12.78
CA SER A 92 -3.60 -6.65 -13.66
C SER A 92 -3.51 -5.85 -14.96
N TYR A 93 -4.65 -5.56 -15.59
CA TYR A 93 -4.69 -4.71 -16.78
C TYR A 93 -4.10 -3.32 -16.48
N ILE A 94 -4.62 -2.66 -15.46
CA ILE A 94 -4.21 -1.30 -15.08
C ILE A 94 -2.70 -1.23 -14.85
N ARG A 95 -2.12 -2.18 -14.11
CA ARG A 95 -0.70 -2.14 -13.78
C ARG A 95 0.24 -2.46 -14.94
N PHE A 96 -0.15 -3.37 -15.83
CA PHE A 96 0.78 -3.95 -16.80
C PHE A 96 0.42 -3.72 -18.26
N LYS A 97 -0.78 -3.19 -18.54
CA LYS A 97 -1.29 -3.01 -19.91
C LYS A 97 -1.88 -1.62 -20.17
N SER A 98 -2.01 -0.77 -19.15
CA SER A 98 -2.54 0.59 -19.31
C SER A 98 -1.71 1.38 -20.32
N SER A 99 -2.38 2.17 -21.16
CA SER A 99 -1.77 3.04 -22.16
C SER A 99 -1.05 4.25 -21.57
N LEU A 100 -1.26 4.56 -20.28
CA LEU A 100 -0.60 5.69 -19.61
C LEU A 100 0.90 5.42 -19.34
N GLY A 101 1.32 4.16 -19.35
CA GLY A 101 2.67 3.76 -18.97
C GLY A 101 2.88 3.74 -17.45
N PHE A 102 3.97 3.08 -17.05
CA PHE A 102 4.15 2.69 -15.64
C PHE A 102 4.28 3.90 -14.69
N LYS A 103 5.07 4.92 -15.07
CA LYS A 103 5.30 6.10 -14.24
C LYS A 103 4.01 6.90 -13.97
N LEU A 104 3.21 7.16 -15.00
CA LEU A 104 1.98 7.94 -14.85
C LEU A 104 0.88 7.16 -14.11
N ASN A 105 0.86 5.82 -14.28
CA ASN A 105 0.01 4.96 -13.46
C ASN A 105 0.37 5.06 -11.97
N GLU A 106 1.65 4.90 -11.63
CA GLU A 106 2.09 4.98 -10.23
C GLU A 106 1.83 6.37 -9.64
N LEU A 107 2.00 7.43 -10.41
CA LEU A 107 1.63 8.79 -9.99
C LEU A 107 0.13 8.90 -9.63
N ALA A 108 -0.76 8.41 -10.51
CA ALA A 108 -2.20 8.40 -10.24
C ALA A 108 -2.56 7.56 -9.00
N ILE A 109 -1.87 6.42 -8.80
CA ILE A 109 -2.02 5.58 -7.61
C ILE A 109 -1.61 6.34 -6.35
N LEU A 110 -0.49 7.06 -6.34
CA LEU A 110 -0.05 7.84 -5.19
C LEU A 110 -1.04 8.97 -4.84
N ILE A 111 -1.59 9.66 -5.83
CA ILE A 111 -2.60 10.69 -5.61
C ILE A 111 -3.85 10.08 -4.98
N THR A 112 -4.30 8.93 -5.49
CA THR A 112 -5.44 8.18 -4.94
C THR A 112 -5.16 7.71 -3.51
N ALA A 113 -3.99 7.12 -3.27
CA ALA A 113 -3.57 6.66 -1.95
C ALA A 113 -3.54 7.81 -0.93
N ARG A 114 -3.07 9.00 -1.34
CA ARG A 114 -3.09 10.19 -0.50
C ARG A 114 -4.51 10.67 -0.22
N HIS A 115 -5.38 10.70 -1.22
CA HIS A 115 -6.78 11.09 -1.05
C HIS A 115 -7.49 10.20 -0.01
N TRP A 116 -7.27 8.89 -0.06
CA TRP A 116 -7.83 7.92 0.89
C TRP A 116 -7.03 7.78 2.19
N ASN A 117 -5.92 8.49 2.34
CA ASN A 117 -4.94 8.31 3.43
C ASN A 117 -4.55 6.83 3.63
N ALA A 118 -4.42 6.10 2.53
CA ALA A 118 -4.18 4.65 2.51
C ALA A 118 -2.68 4.36 2.70
N GLN A 119 -2.29 4.15 3.95
CA GLN A 119 -0.89 4.03 4.37
C GLN A 119 -0.15 2.88 3.67
N TYR A 120 -0.77 1.69 3.63
CA TYR A 120 -0.16 0.53 2.99
C TYR A 120 -0.06 0.70 1.47
N GLU A 121 -1.08 1.26 0.82
CA GLU A 121 -1.06 1.52 -0.62
C GLU A 121 0.05 2.51 -0.98
N TRP A 122 0.18 3.59 -0.23
CA TRP A 122 1.29 4.52 -0.38
C TRP A 122 2.64 3.82 -0.20
N PHE A 123 2.81 3.06 0.87
CA PHE A 123 4.04 2.31 1.14
C PHE A 123 4.43 1.40 -0.03
N ALA A 124 3.47 0.65 -0.57
CA ALA A 124 3.71 -0.29 -1.65
C ALA A 124 4.07 0.41 -2.98
N HIS A 125 3.37 1.50 -3.30
CA HIS A 125 3.47 2.17 -4.59
C HIS A 125 4.49 3.30 -4.66
N HIS A 126 4.83 3.95 -3.53
CA HIS A 126 5.85 5.01 -3.49
C HIS A 126 7.21 4.53 -4.04
N ARG A 127 7.68 3.38 -3.59
CA ARG A 127 8.92 2.78 -4.10
C ARG A 127 8.85 2.51 -5.60
N LEU A 128 7.73 2.00 -6.09
CA LEU A 128 7.52 1.68 -7.50
C LEU A 128 7.47 2.96 -8.36
N ALA A 129 6.84 4.02 -7.87
CA ALA A 129 6.81 5.32 -8.52
C ALA A 129 8.22 5.90 -8.71
N LEU A 130 9.05 5.86 -7.65
CA LEU A 130 10.45 6.31 -7.72
C LEU A 130 11.28 5.45 -8.69
N GLN A 131 11.09 4.13 -8.68
CA GLN A 131 11.74 3.22 -9.63
C GLN A 131 11.30 3.47 -11.09
N ALA A 132 10.07 3.95 -11.30
CA ALA A 132 9.56 4.35 -12.59
C ALA A 132 10.08 5.73 -13.06
N GLY A 133 10.86 6.43 -12.23
CA GLY A 133 11.42 7.74 -12.54
C GLY A 133 10.52 8.92 -12.15
N LEU A 134 9.59 8.75 -11.21
CA LEU A 134 8.92 9.89 -10.59
C LEU A 134 9.92 10.67 -9.72
N ASP A 135 9.91 11.99 -9.85
CA ASP A 135 10.75 12.85 -9.01
C ASP A 135 10.37 12.71 -7.53
N PRO A 136 11.33 12.43 -6.61
CA PRO A 136 11.06 12.33 -5.18
C PRO A 136 10.40 13.57 -4.58
N GLU A 137 10.71 14.78 -5.07
CA GLU A 137 10.07 16.01 -4.57
C GLU A 137 8.60 16.11 -5.00
N ILE A 138 8.22 15.56 -6.17
CA ILE A 138 6.82 15.43 -6.57
C ILE A 138 6.08 14.47 -5.62
N ALA A 139 6.64 13.29 -5.38
CA ALA A 139 6.04 12.32 -4.45
C ALA A 139 5.90 12.92 -3.03
N LYS A 140 6.91 13.63 -2.55
CA LYS A 140 6.89 14.29 -1.24
C LYS A 140 5.82 15.36 -1.14
N ALA A 141 5.64 16.19 -2.16
CA ALA A 141 4.59 17.20 -2.18
C ALA A 141 3.19 16.56 -2.13
N ILE A 142 2.98 15.47 -2.89
CA ILE A 142 1.73 14.70 -2.85
C ILE A 142 1.50 14.14 -1.44
N ALA A 143 2.53 13.56 -0.79
CA ALA A 143 2.43 13.07 0.59
C ALA A 143 2.00 14.14 1.58
N GLN A 144 2.38 15.39 1.36
CA GLN A 144 2.01 16.54 2.17
C GLN A 144 0.62 17.12 1.82
N GLY A 145 -0.02 16.61 0.76
CA GLY A 145 -1.32 17.11 0.28
C GLY A 145 -1.22 18.46 -0.42
N VAL A 146 -0.05 18.81 -0.95
CA VAL A 146 0.17 20.05 -1.69
C VAL A 146 0.46 19.76 -3.17
N ARG A 147 0.08 20.70 -4.05
CA ARG A 147 0.37 20.56 -5.48
C ARG A 147 1.87 20.65 -5.73
N PRO A 148 2.49 19.63 -6.35
CA PRO A 148 3.91 19.67 -6.68
C PRO A 148 4.27 20.83 -7.61
N GLN A 149 5.46 21.38 -7.45
CA GLN A 149 6.03 22.37 -8.36
C GLN A 149 6.83 21.66 -9.47
N ASN A 150 7.00 22.34 -10.61
CA ASN A 150 7.86 21.90 -11.71
C ASN A 150 7.55 20.48 -12.26
N MET A 151 6.29 20.05 -12.20
CA MET A 151 5.88 18.80 -12.85
C MET A 151 6.06 18.87 -14.36
N PRO A 152 6.59 17.83 -15.01
CA PRO A 152 6.44 17.65 -16.45
C PRO A 152 4.96 17.73 -16.88
N SER A 153 4.70 18.16 -18.11
CA SER A 153 3.32 18.41 -18.59
C SER A 153 2.40 17.20 -18.41
N ASP A 154 2.88 16.00 -18.70
CA ASP A 154 2.08 14.76 -18.56
C ASP A 154 1.71 14.50 -17.10
N GLU A 155 2.66 14.69 -16.19
CA GLU A 155 2.46 14.50 -14.75
C GLU A 155 1.51 15.57 -14.19
N ALA A 156 1.60 16.81 -14.68
CA ALA A 156 0.67 17.88 -14.30
C ALA A 156 -0.78 17.56 -14.71
N ILE A 157 -0.99 17.07 -15.94
CA ILE A 157 -2.31 16.66 -16.42
C ILE A 157 -2.88 15.51 -15.56
N ILE A 158 -2.06 14.50 -15.25
CA ILE A 158 -2.48 13.39 -14.37
C ILE A 158 -2.82 13.91 -12.97
N TYR A 159 -1.98 14.79 -12.41
CA TYR A 159 -2.20 15.33 -11.07
C TYR A 159 -3.51 16.13 -11.00
N ASP A 160 -3.70 17.05 -11.95
CA ASP A 160 -4.86 17.93 -11.98
C ASP A 160 -6.14 17.13 -12.20
N PHE A 161 -6.13 16.15 -13.13
CA PHE A 161 -7.28 15.26 -13.36
C PHE A 161 -7.64 14.44 -12.12
N CYS A 162 -6.68 13.71 -11.54
CA CYS A 162 -6.94 12.86 -10.38
C CYS A 162 -7.41 13.69 -9.17
N THR A 163 -6.77 14.84 -8.93
CA THR A 163 -7.10 15.69 -7.79
C THR A 163 -8.50 16.26 -7.93
N GLU A 164 -8.84 16.78 -9.10
CA GLU A 164 -10.17 17.34 -9.36
C GLU A 164 -11.25 16.26 -9.26
N LEU A 165 -11.01 15.08 -9.87
CA LEU A 165 -11.93 13.95 -9.79
C LEU A 165 -12.19 13.52 -8.33
N HIS A 166 -11.14 13.41 -7.53
CA HIS A 166 -11.28 13.00 -6.14
C HIS A 166 -11.94 14.05 -5.25
N GLN A 167 -11.68 15.34 -5.48
CA GLN A 167 -12.23 16.42 -4.66
C GLN A 167 -13.65 16.81 -5.05
N GLN A 168 -13.92 16.92 -6.36
CA GLN A 168 -15.19 17.44 -6.89
C GLN A 168 -16.14 16.33 -7.36
N LYS A 169 -15.67 15.06 -7.45
CA LYS A 169 -16.43 13.91 -7.98
C LYS A 169 -16.75 14.01 -9.48
N ALA A 170 -16.14 14.95 -10.15
CA ALA A 170 -16.21 15.24 -11.57
C ALA A 170 -14.91 15.92 -11.99
N VAL A 171 -14.73 16.13 -13.28
CA VAL A 171 -13.65 16.95 -13.82
C VAL A 171 -14.26 18.06 -14.70
N SER A 172 -13.64 19.25 -14.70
CA SER A 172 -14.03 20.36 -15.55
C SER A 172 -13.70 20.09 -17.01
N ASP A 173 -14.38 20.81 -17.93
CA ASP A 173 -14.10 20.67 -19.36
C ASP A 173 -12.63 20.95 -19.72
N PRO A 174 -11.95 21.97 -19.17
CA PRO A 174 -10.53 22.17 -19.44
C PRO A 174 -9.65 20.99 -19.03
N THR A 175 -9.88 20.41 -17.84
CA THR A 175 -9.14 19.24 -17.33
C THR A 175 -9.43 18.00 -18.19
N TYR A 176 -10.69 17.79 -18.55
CA TYR A 176 -11.09 16.72 -19.48
C TYR A 176 -10.40 16.87 -20.84
N GLN A 177 -10.44 18.05 -21.46
CA GLN A 177 -9.84 18.29 -22.78
C GLN A 177 -8.32 18.13 -22.75
N ALA A 178 -7.64 18.58 -21.71
CA ALA A 178 -6.20 18.39 -21.57
C ALA A 178 -5.83 16.90 -21.53
N ALA A 179 -6.55 16.09 -20.73
CA ALA A 179 -6.32 14.66 -20.65
C ALA A 179 -6.67 13.94 -21.96
N LEU A 180 -7.80 14.27 -22.59
CA LEU A 180 -8.22 13.70 -23.86
C LEU A 180 -7.23 13.99 -24.97
N GLN A 181 -6.78 15.25 -25.09
CA GLN A 181 -5.83 15.67 -26.11
C GLN A 181 -4.47 14.98 -25.96
N ARG A 182 -4.04 14.77 -24.70
CA ARG A 182 -2.73 14.18 -24.42
C ARG A 182 -2.72 12.65 -24.48
N PHE A 183 -3.74 11.99 -23.98
CA PHE A 183 -3.76 10.53 -23.81
C PHE A 183 -4.79 9.81 -24.69
N GLY A 184 -5.64 10.54 -25.40
CA GLY A 184 -6.73 9.99 -26.18
C GLY A 184 -7.84 9.37 -25.31
N GLU A 185 -8.89 8.85 -25.96
CA GLU A 185 -10.03 8.25 -25.24
C GLU A 185 -9.63 7.03 -24.42
N GLN A 186 -8.73 6.18 -24.95
CA GLN A 186 -8.24 5.01 -24.22
C GLN A 186 -7.48 5.42 -22.96
N GLY A 187 -6.54 6.37 -23.08
CA GLY A 187 -5.76 6.83 -21.92
C GLY A 187 -6.62 7.53 -20.88
N LEU A 188 -7.64 8.28 -21.33
CA LEU A 188 -8.62 8.89 -20.44
C LEU A 188 -9.42 7.82 -19.67
N MET A 189 -9.89 6.77 -20.38
CA MET A 189 -10.59 5.66 -19.71
C MET A 189 -9.67 4.89 -18.76
N ASP A 190 -8.43 4.64 -19.14
CA ASP A 190 -7.43 4.01 -18.28
C ASP A 190 -7.17 4.85 -17.01
N LEU A 191 -7.12 6.19 -17.13
CA LEU A 191 -6.95 7.10 -16.02
C LEU A 191 -8.14 7.06 -15.04
N ILE A 192 -9.37 7.03 -15.58
CA ILE A 192 -10.56 6.83 -14.74
C ILE A 192 -10.49 5.47 -14.03
N ALA A 193 -10.11 4.41 -14.75
CA ALA A 193 -10.02 3.06 -14.22
C ALA A 193 -8.96 2.95 -13.10
N VAL A 194 -7.80 3.60 -13.26
CA VAL A 194 -6.77 3.68 -12.18
C VAL A 194 -7.38 4.28 -10.92
N ASN A 195 -8.00 5.46 -11.03
CA ASN A 195 -8.59 6.16 -9.88
C ASN A 195 -9.68 5.32 -9.19
N GLY A 196 -10.59 4.71 -9.97
CA GLY A 196 -11.67 3.89 -9.43
C GLY A 196 -11.17 2.61 -8.76
N TYR A 197 -10.29 1.89 -9.44
CA TYR A 197 -9.73 0.64 -8.91
C TYR A 197 -8.91 0.86 -7.62
N TYR A 198 -8.01 1.85 -7.61
CA TYR A 198 -7.19 2.10 -6.43
C TYR A 198 -7.95 2.78 -5.30
N SER A 199 -9.06 3.48 -5.58
CA SER A 199 -10.01 3.87 -4.53
C SER A 199 -10.63 2.64 -3.85
N LEU A 200 -11.01 1.61 -4.61
CA LEU A 200 -11.49 0.34 -4.05
C LEU A 200 -10.39 -0.36 -3.25
N VAL A 201 -9.17 -0.43 -3.78
CA VAL A 201 -8.04 -1.04 -3.06
C VAL A 201 -7.76 -0.29 -1.76
N ALA A 202 -7.75 1.04 -1.78
CA ALA A 202 -7.60 1.87 -0.59
C ALA A 202 -8.67 1.58 0.47
N MET A 203 -9.95 1.46 0.04
CA MET A 203 -11.05 1.07 0.95
C MET A 203 -10.79 -0.30 1.59
N VAL A 204 -10.39 -1.29 0.79
CA VAL A 204 -10.09 -2.64 1.25
C VAL A 204 -8.97 -2.61 2.31
N LEU A 205 -7.87 -1.94 2.01
CA LEU A 205 -6.71 -1.84 2.89
C LEU A 205 -7.03 -1.09 4.21
N ASN A 206 -7.79 0.00 4.11
CA ASN A 206 -8.20 0.79 5.27
C ASN A 206 -9.22 0.04 6.14
N VAL A 207 -10.19 -0.66 5.53
CA VAL A 207 -11.15 -1.50 6.27
C VAL A 207 -10.45 -2.67 6.93
N ASP A 208 -9.51 -3.32 6.25
CA ASP A 208 -8.70 -4.42 6.79
C ASP A 208 -7.75 -3.95 7.90
N ARG A 209 -7.38 -2.68 7.94
CA ARG A 209 -6.28 -2.15 8.77
C ARG A 209 -4.96 -2.85 8.44
N THR A 210 -4.70 -3.04 7.15
CA THR A 210 -3.50 -3.71 6.68
C THR A 210 -2.25 -3.01 7.25
N PRO A 211 -1.41 -3.72 8.03
CA PRO A 211 -0.24 -3.12 8.65
C PRO A 211 0.84 -2.86 7.60
N ILE A 212 1.65 -1.83 7.84
CA ILE A 212 2.89 -1.64 7.10
C ILE A 212 3.86 -2.74 7.52
N PRO A 213 4.56 -3.40 6.59
CA PRO A 213 5.55 -4.41 6.90
C PRO A 213 6.60 -3.89 7.91
N ASP A 214 7.10 -4.79 8.73
CA ASP A 214 8.17 -4.53 9.72
C ASP A 214 7.83 -3.46 10.78
N GLY A 215 6.53 -3.16 10.97
CA GLY A 215 6.09 -2.19 11.96
C GLY A 215 6.53 -0.75 11.65
N GLY A 216 6.77 -0.45 10.37
CA GLY A 216 7.17 0.88 9.92
C GLY A 216 6.17 1.98 10.32
N ALA A 217 6.67 3.20 10.54
CA ALA A 217 5.82 4.35 10.80
C ALA A 217 4.90 4.64 9.60
N PRO A 218 3.65 5.11 9.83
CA PRO A 218 2.76 5.53 8.77
C PRO A 218 3.43 6.58 7.87
N PRO A 219 3.56 6.34 6.55
CA PRO A 219 4.28 7.25 5.65
C PRO A 219 3.52 8.55 5.36
N LEU A 220 2.20 8.55 5.54
CA LEU A 220 1.36 9.72 5.30
C LEU A 220 0.92 10.34 6.63
N ALA A 221 1.10 11.65 6.77
CA ALA A 221 0.50 12.39 7.87
C ALA A 221 -1.05 12.34 7.77
N PRO A 222 -1.78 12.39 8.89
CA PRO A 222 -3.23 12.51 8.88
C PRO A 222 -3.69 13.67 7.98
N LEU A 223 -4.82 13.47 7.30
CA LEU A 223 -5.51 14.58 6.60
C LEU A 223 -6.02 15.57 7.65
N LYS A 224 -5.83 16.85 7.38
CA LYS A 224 -6.36 17.94 8.23
C LYS A 224 -7.82 18.20 7.90
#